data_db20bc018974ce96ec481a2d9bb44931
#
_entry.id   db20bc018974ce96ec481a2d9bb44931
#
_cell.length_a   1.000
_cell.length_b   1.000
_cell.length_c   1.000
_cell.angle_alpha   90.00
_cell.angle_beta   90.00
_cell.angle_gamma   90.00
#
_symmetry.space_group_name_H-M   'P 1'
#
loop_
_entity.id
_entity.type
_entity.pdbx_description
1 polymer ?
#
loop_
_entity_poly.entity_id
_entity_poly.type
_entity_poly.pdbx_seq_one_letter_code
_entity_poly.pdbx_strand_id
1 'polypeptide(L)'
;PFWVEDRGWTPAGRLRAGDRLLTPDGRTVTVTAAAPTGRTRRVYSLEVDGLQAYYVRAGTAFIAVHNECSELARQLQQRAQQLNNGRRRWLANNGTTAVIEARNTVSGKVHRFVATESQDLEEQMGAMLRKEGEEFIDGPGHAEETIFNYLDKHEDTWEIIAGGTSRNVCRETCAPLVQGHRLELTGPKFRGRADKTPYRMFQIPGLGH
;
A
#
# COMPACT_ATOMS: atom_id res chain seq x y z
N PRO A 1 -10.51 -8.81 -0.04
CA PRO A 1 -10.28 -10.14 0.58
C PRO A 1 -11.52 -10.67 1.29
N PHE A 2 -11.56 -12.00 1.48
CA PHE A 2 -12.59 -12.74 2.18
C PHE A 2 -12.00 -13.38 3.43
N TRP A 3 -12.74 -13.41 4.54
CA TRP A 3 -12.27 -14.14 5.70
C TRP A 3 -12.46 -15.64 5.49
N VAL A 4 -11.34 -16.35 5.38
CA VAL A 4 -11.28 -17.81 5.24
C VAL A 4 -10.85 -18.39 6.58
N GLU A 5 -11.60 -19.37 7.10
CA GLU A 5 -11.23 -20.11 8.30
C GLU A 5 -9.85 -20.76 8.10
N ASP A 6 -9.01 -20.75 9.11
CA ASP A 6 -7.63 -21.26 9.11
C ASP A 6 -6.62 -20.49 8.22
N ARG A 7 -7.08 -19.52 7.41
CA ARG A 7 -6.20 -18.74 6.50
C ARG A 7 -6.32 -17.22 6.69
N GLY A 8 -7.34 -16.76 7.44
CA GLY A 8 -7.60 -15.33 7.63
C GLY A 8 -8.03 -14.61 6.34
N TRP A 9 -7.73 -13.33 6.24
CA TRP A 9 -8.08 -12.52 5.08
C TRP A 9 -7.38 -13.01 3.82
N THR A 10 -8.15 -13.50 2.86
CA THR A 10 -7.66 -14.14 1.63
C THR A 10 -8.20 -13.41 0.41
N PRO A 11 -7.35 -12.95 -0.52
CA PRO A 11 -7.78 -12.33 -1.78
C PRO A 11 -8.67 -13.28 -2.61
N ALA A 12 -9.64 -12.69 -3.34
CA ALA A 12 -10.56 -13.46 -4.19
C ALA A 12 -9.84 -14.40 -5.16
N GLY A 13 -8.73 -13.94 -5.76
CA GLY A 13 -7.94 -14.74 -6.71
C GLY A 13 -7.17 -15.92 -6.06
N ARG A 14 -7.11 -15.98 -4.74
CA ARG A 14 -6.49 -17.08 -3.98
C ARG A 14 -7.49 -18.03 -3.31
N LEU A 15 -8.78 -17.78 -3.49
CA LEU A 15 -9.82 -18.68 -3.03
C LEU A 15 -9.75 -20.01 -3.79
N ARG A 16 -10.07 -21.10 -3.08
CA ARG A 16 -10.08 -22.47 -3.62
C ARG A 16 -11.40 -23.13 -3.28
N ALA A 17 -11.79 -24.11 -4.08
CA ALA A 17 -12.87 -25.00 -3.70
C ALA A 17 -12.52 -25.68 -2.36
N GLY A 18 -13.48 -25.70 -1.42
CA GLY A 18 -13.28 -26.19 -0.07
C GLY A 18 -12.96 -25.11 0.97
N ASP A 19 -12.55 -23.89 0.58
CA ASP A 19 -12.35 -22.79 1.53
C ASP A 19 -13.66 -22.48 2.27
N ARG A 20 -13.56 -22.22 3.58
CA ARG A 20 -14.69 -21.93 4.46
C ARG A 20 -14.72 -20.44 4.79
N LEU A 21 -15.71 -19.73 4.27
CA LEU A 21 -15.86 -18.28 4.42
C LEU A 21 -16.74 -17.92 5.60
N LEU A 22 -16.33 -16.95 6.42
CA LEU A 22 -17.04 -16.52 7.63
C LEU A 22 -18.34 -15.79 7.27
N THR A 23 -19.41 -16.14 7.99
CA THR A 23 -20.73 -15.49 7.94
C THR A 23 -21.00 -14.64 9.19
N PRO A 24 -21.99 -13.71 9.18
CA PRO A 24 -22.28 -12.82 10.31
C PRO A 24 -22.63 -13.52 11.63
N ASP A 25 -23.17 -14.73 11.55
CA ASP A 25 -23.56 -15.55 12.69
C ASP A 25 -22.41 -16.43 13.24
N GLY A 26 -21.18 -16.18 12.75
CA GLY A 26 -19.98 -16.93 13.18
C GLY A 26 -19.86 -18.33 12.57
N ARG A 27 -20.76 -18.70 11.67
CA ARG A 27 -20.67 -19.94 10.89
C ARG A 27 -19.80 -19.75 9.66
N THR A 28 -19.66 -20.80 8.87
CA THR A 28 -18.94 -20.73 7.60
C THR A 28 -19.78 -21.30 6.46
N VAL A 29 -19.52 -20.79 5.25
CA VAL A 29 -20.00 -21.36 3.99
C VAL A 29 -18.83 -21.80 3.15
N THR A 30 -18.99 -22.95 2.47
CA THR A 30 -17.91 -23.53 1.67
C THR A 30 -17.92 -22.98 0.25
N VAL A 31 -16.76 -22.57 -0.24
CA VAL A 31 -16.55 -22.23 -1.65
C VAL A 31 -16.65 -23.50 -2.49
N THR A 32 -17.63 -23.58 -3.37
CA THR A 32 -17.82 -24.74 -4.26
C THR A 32 -16.90 -24.69 -5.47
N ALA A 33 -16.64 -23.49 -6.00
CA ALA A 33 -15.71 -23.26 -7.11
C ALA A 33 -15.19 -21.82 -7.07
N ALA A 34 -13.96 -21.63 -7.49
CA ALA A 34 -13.36 -20.32 -7.71
C ALA A 34 -12.56 -20.39 -9.02
N ALA A 35 -12.96 -19.61 -10.01
CA ALA A 35 -12.27 -19.54 -11.30
C ALA A 35 -12.29 -18.09 -11.84
N PRO A 36 -11.21 -17.64 -12.49
CA PRO A 36 -11.21 -16.38 -13.21
C PRO A 36 -12.28 -16.40 -14.32
N THR A 37 -13.12 -15.39 -14.36
CA THR A 37 -14.17 -15.29 -15.39
C THR A 37 -13.64 -14.75 -16.72
N GLY A 38 -12.41 -14.24 -16.77
CA GLY A 38 -11.83 -13.55 -17.95
C GLY A 38 -12.54 -12.24 -18.30
N ARG A 39 -13.49 -11.79 -17.49
CA ARG A 39 -14.29 -10.57 -17.74
C ARG A 39 -13.78 -9.43 -16.86
N THR A 40 -13.47 -8.31 -17.46
CA THR A 40 -13.22 -7.05 -16.75
C THR A 40 -14.55 -6.38 -16.46
N ARG A 41 -14.80 -6.04 -15.20
CA ARG A 41 -15.98 -5.27 -14.76
C ARG A 41 -15.54 -4.13 -13.85
N ARG A 42 -16.26 -3.01 -13.93
CA ARG A 42 -16.11 -1.95 -12.93
C ARG A 42 -16.64 -2.49 -11.60
N VAL A 43 -15.82 -2.45 -10.58
CA VAL A 43 -16.19 -2.78 -9.19
C VAL A 43 -16.15 -1.50 -8.35
N TYR A 44 -16.97 -1.45 -7.33
CA TYR A 44 -17.03 -0.34 -6.39
C TYR A 44 -16.55 -0.85 -5.04
N SER A 45 -15.65 -0.12 -4.42
CA SER A 45 -15.26 -0.36 -3.03
C SER A 45 -16.13 0.50 -2.12
N LEU A 46 -16.70 -0.09 -1.09
CA LEU A 46 -17.46 0.63 -0.07
C LEU A 46 -16.49 1.06 1.02
N GLU A 47 -16.37 2.35 1.26
CA GLU A 47 -15.64 2.88 2.40
C GLU A 47 -16.65 3.04 3.55
N VAL A 48 -16.50 2.20 4.59
CA VAL A 48 -17.32 2.26 5.80
C VAL A 48 -16.48 2.93 6.88
N ASP A 49 -16.92 4.10 7.34
CA ASP A 49 -16.18 4.87 8.34
C ASP A 49 -16.02 4.08 9.64
N GLY A 50 -14.77 3.92 10.07
CA GLY A 50 -14.40 3.19 11.30
C GLY A 50 -14.48 1.66 11.22
N LEU A 51 -15.02 1.07 10.16
CA LEU A 51 -15.09 -0.37 9.97
C LEU A 51 -14.39 -0.77 8.66
N GLN A 52 -13.34 -1.55 8.76
CA GLN A 52 -12.59 -2.04 7.60
C GLN A 52 -13.17 -3.35 7.04
N ALA A 53 -14.14 -3.95 7.71
CA ALA A 53 -14.79 -5.18 7.30
C ALA A 53 -16.31 -5.00 7.23
N TYR A 54 -16.95 -5.60 6.24
CA TYR A 54 -18.39 -5.63 6.07
C TYR A 54 -18.83 -6.95 5.46
N TYR A 55 -20.15 -7.15 5.37
CA TYR A 55 -20.69 -8.37 4.81
C TYR A 55 -21.28 -8.12 3.42
N VAL A 56 -20.90 -8.92 2.44
CA VAL A 56 -21.50 -8.90 1.11
C VAL A 56 -22.39 -10.13 0.91
N ARG A 57 -23.49 -9.94 0.18
CA ARG A 57 -24.37 -11.05 -0.17
C ARG A 57 -23.78 -11.85 -1.33
N ALA A 58 -23.57 -13.15 -1.10
CA ALA A 58 -23.17 -14.12 -2.11
C ALA A 58 -24.22 -15.25 -2.18
N GLY A 59 -25.11 -15.21 -3.16
CA GLY A 59 -26.25 -16.10 -3.23
C GLY A 59 -27.23 -15.87 -2.06
N THR A 60 -27.40 -16.89 -1.22
CA THR A 60 -28.26 -16.83 -0.01
C THR A 60 -27.47 -16.48 1.26
N ALA A 61 -26.14 -16.48 1.23
CA ALA A 61 -25.30 -16.19 2.38
C ALA A 61 -24.73 -14.76 2.34
N PHE A 62 -24.47 -14.21 3.53
CA PHE A 62 -23.64 -13.03 3.71
C PHE A 62 -22.24 -13.46 4.13
N ILE A 63 -21.20 -12.90 3.52
CA ILE A 63 -19.82 -13.32 3.69
C ILE A 63 -19.00 -12.11 4.13
N ALA A 64 -18.14 -12.30 5.14
CA ALA A 64 -17.23 -11.27 5.60
C ALA A 64 -16.19 -10.94 4.52
N VAL A 65 -16.14 -9.66 4.15
CA VAL A 65 -15.15 -9.09 3.25
C VAL A 65 -14.49 -7.91 3.94
N HIS A 66 -13.24 -7.69 3.60
CA HIS A 66 -12.47 -6.58 4.10
C HIS A 66 -12.23 -5.57 2.99
N ASN A 67 -12.38 -4.30 3.31
CA ASN A 67 -12.02 -3.22 2.40
C ASN A 67 -10.60 -2.78 2.75
N GLU A 68 -9.62 -3.48 2.23
CA GLU A 68 -8.23 -3.19 2.55
C GLU A 68 -7.64 -2.15 1.62
N CYS A 69 -7.24 -1.08 2.28
CA CYS A 69 -5.84 -0.63 2.18
C CYS A 69 -4.94 -1.74 2.70
N SER A 70 -4.01 -2.24 1.90
CA SER A 70 -3.15 -3.30 2.41
C SER A 70 -2.57 -2.86 3.74
N GLU A 71 -2.56 -3.71 4.71
CA GLU A 71 -1.93 -3.46 6.02
C GLU A 71 -0.48 -3.00 5.82
N LEU A 72 0.18 -3.55 4.81
CA LEU A 72 1.52 -3.13 4.42
C LEU A 72 1.56 -1.64 4.02
N ALA A 73 0.71 -1.19 3.10
CA ALA A 73 0.70 0.21 2.68
C ALA A 73 0.39 1.15 3.86
N ARG A 74 -0.48 0.72 4.78
CA ARG A 74 -0.78 1.46 6.00
C ARG A 74 0.44 1.53 6.94
N GLN A 75 1.15 0.43 7.13
CA GLN A 75 2.39 0.40 7.92
C GLN A 75 3.47 1.31 7.32
N LEU A 76 3.64 1.26 5.99
CA LEU A 76 4.58 2.13 5.29
C LEU A 76 4.20 3.61 5.42
N GLN A 77 2.91 3.94 5.35
CA GLN A 77 2.44 5.31 5.57
C GLN A 77 2.68 5.77 7.02
N GLN A 78 2.40 4.92 8.00
CA GLN A 78 2.70 5.22 9.40
C GLN A 78 4.21 5.40 9.63
N ARG A 79 5.03 4.55 9.00
CA ARG A 79 6.48 4.68 9.05
C ARG A 79 6.96 5.99 8.43
N ALA A 80 6.46 6.36 7.27
CA ALA A 80 6.75 7.63 6.61
C ALA A 80 6.38 8.82 7.52
N GLN A 81 5.23 8.76 8.18
CA GLN A 81 4.80 9.79 9.12
C GLN A 81 5.69 9.86 10.36
N GLN A 82 6.09 8.71 10.92
CA GLN A 82 7.00 8.62 12.06
C GLN A 82 8.36 9.25 11.73
N LEU A 83 8.94 8.88 10.61
CA LEU A 83 10.20 9.44 10.13
C LEU A 83 10.10 10.95 9.90
N ASN A 84 9.03 11.40 9.25
CA ASN A 84 8.80 12.83 9.02
C ASN A 84 8.68 13.63 10.33
N ASN A 85 7.99 13.09 11.32
CA ASN A 85 7.84 13.73 12.63
C ASN A 85 9.17 13.83 13.40
N GLY A 86 10.13 12.94 13.14
CA GLY A 86 11.49 12.97 13.70
C GLY A 86 12.40 14.03 13.07
N ARG A 87 12.00 14.64 11.95
CA ARG A 87 12.77 15.68 11.26
C ARG A 87 12.65 17.02 11.97
N ARG A 88 13.57 17.95 11.67
CA ARG A 88 13.44 19.34 12.13
C ARG A 88 12.07 19.90 11.74
N ARG A 89 11.43 20.61 12.65
CA ARG A 89 10.04 21.10 12.51
C ARG A 89 9.76 21.77 11.16
N TRP A 90 10.69 22.57 10.65
CA TRP A 90 10.52 23.24 9.37
C TRP A 90 10.49 22.24 8.20
N LEU A 91 11.42 21.27 8.19
CA LEU A 91 11.48 20.20 7.19
C LEU A 91 10.25 19.31 7.25
N ALA A 92 9.84 18.90 8.45
CA ALA A 92 8.63 18.10 8.66
C ALA A 92 7.36 18.81 8.17
N ASN A 93 7.30 20.14 8.31
CA ASN A 93 6.14 20.93 7.90
C ASN A 93 6.11 21.25 6.40
N ASN A 94 7.24 21.24 5.70
CA ASN A 94 7.33 21.68 4.30
C ASN A 94 7.70 20.56 3.34
N GLY A 95 8.36 19.49 3.81
CA GLY A 95 8.77 18.37 2.98
C GLY A 95 7.91 17.10 3.19
N THR A 96 7.98 16.20 2.24
CA THR A 96 7.38 14.86 2.30
C THR A 96 8.46 13.83 2.63
N THR A 97 8.09 12.80 3.36
CA THR A 97 8.87 11.56 3.51
C THR A 97 8.07 10.44 2.87
N ALA A 98 8.72 9.61 2.06
CA ALA A 98 8.15 8.43 1.46
C ALA A 98 8.88 7.17 1.93
N VAL A 99 8.15 6.09 2.10
CA VAL A 99 8.68 4.74 2.35
C VAL A 99 8.04 3.80 1.36
N ILE A 100 8.86 3.13 0.55
CA ILE A 100 8.42 2.20 -0.49
C ILE A 100 9.05 0.83 -0.22
N GLU A 101 8.24 -0.20 -0.29
CA GLU A 101 8.69 -1.58 -0.22
C GLU A 101 8.70 -2.19 -1.61
N ALA A 102 9.85 -2.77 -2.00
CA ALA A 102 10.02 -3.45 -3.27
C ALA A 102 10.72 -4.80 -3.09
N ARG A 103 10.39 -5.74 -3.97
CA ARG A 103 10.99 -7.06 -4.04
C ARG A 103 12.06 -7.09 -5.11
N ASN A 104 13.24 -7.58 -4.78
CA ASN A 104 14.23 -7.91 -5.77
C ASN A 104 13.79 -9.16 -6.55
N THR A 105 13.62 -9.05 -7.85
CA THR A 105 13.08 -10.13 -8.70
C THR A 105 14.03 -11.30 -8.87
N VAL A 106 15.34 -11.07 -8.69
CA VAL A 106 16.38 -12.09 -8.81
C VAL A 106 16.53 -12.88 -7.51
N SER A 107 16.65 -12.18 -6.37
CA SER A 107 16.87 -12.83 -5.08
C SER A 107 15.59 -13.16 -4.31
N GLY A 108 14.47 -12.57 -4.70
CA GLY A 108 13.18 -12.64 -3.98
C GLY A 108 13.15 -11.84 -2.67
N LYS A 109 14.25 -11.20 -2.28
CA LYS A 109 14.34 -10.42 -1.03
C LYS A 109 13.54 -9.13 -1.14
N VAL A 110 12.90 -8.78 -0.03
CA VAL A 110 12.14 -7.53 0.11
C VAL A 110 13.01 -6.49 0.79
N HIS A 111 13.00 -5.26 0.26
CA HIS A 111 13.73 -4.11 0.77
C HIS A 111 12.81 -2.92 0.95
N ARG A 112 13.11 -2.06 1.91
CA ARG A 112 12.43 -0.79 2.13
C ARG A 112 13.34 0.36 1.77
N PHE A 113 12.84 1.22 0.91
CA PHE A 113 13.51 2.43 0.46
C PHE A 113 12.82 3.65 1.07
N VAL A 114 13.62 4.59 1.55
CA VAL A 114 13.15 5.81 2.19
C VAL A 114 13.75 7.01 1.47
N ALA A 115 12.94 8.01 1.16
CA ALA A 115 13.43 9.29 0.67
C ALA A 115 12.68 10.45 1.32
N THR A 116 13.28 11.64 1.25
CA THR A 116 12.67 12.89 1.69
C THR A 116 12.77 13.94 0.61
N GLU A 117 11.79 14.83 0.52
CA GLU A 117 11.72 15.90 -0.47
C GLU A 117 12.87 16.94 -0.36
N SER A 118 13.51 17.05 0.79
CA SER A 118 14.74 17.81 0.99
C SER A 118 15.84 16.85 1.41
N GLN A 119 16.99 16.95 0.78
CA GLN A 119 18.15 16.06 0.92
C GLN A 119 18.75 15.93 2.33
N ASP A 120 18.18 16.65 3.31
CA ASP A 120 18.66 16.68 4.69
C ASP A 120 18.08 15.54 5.53
N LEU A 121 18.53 14.31 5.29
CA LEU A 121 18.40 13.31 6.32
C LEU A 121 19.55 13.51 7.31
N GLU A 122 19.21 13.86 8.54
CA GLU A 122 20.22 14.00 9.59
C GLU A 122 20.96 12.66 9.77
N GLU A 123 22.26 12.71 10.05
CA GLU A 123 23.12 11.53 10.23
C GLU A 123 22.53 10.51 11.22
N GLN A 124 21.84 10.99 12.27
CA GLN A 124 21.14 10.16 13.24
C GLN A 124 20.01 9.34 12.61
N MET A 125 19.24 9.91 11.68
CA MET A 125 18.17 9.19 10.99
C MET A 125 18.73 8.11 10.06
N GLY A 126 19.82 8.41 9.36
CA GLY A 126 20.49 7.42 8.51
C GLY A 126 20.98 6.20 9.30
N ALA A 127 21.50 6.41 10.50
CA ALA A 127 21.89 5.32 11.40
C ALA A 127 20.69 4.48 11.86
N MET A 128 19.57 5.12 12.17
CA MET A 128 18.32 4.46 12.57
C MET A 128 17.74 3.64 11.41
N LEU A 129 17.72 4.17 10.20
CA LEU A 129 17.23 3.47 9.00
C LEU A 129 18.05 2.22 8.73
N ARG A 130 19.39 2.32 8.74
CA ARG A 130 20.28 1.17 8.55
C ARG A 130 20.08 0.09 9.61
N LYS A 131 19.85 0.48 10.86
CA LYS A 131 19.58 -0.47 11.96
C LYS A 131 18.29 -1.25 11.72
N GLU A 132 17.30 -0.66 11.07
CA GLU A 132 16.03 -1.29 10.74
C GLU A 132 16.03 -1.95 9.35
N GLY A 133 17.17 -1.96 8.64
CA GLY A 133 17.30 -2.56 7.32
C GLY A 133 16.61 -1.74 6.22
N GLU A 134 16.39 -0.45 6.47
CA GLU A 134 15.84 0.51 5.49
C GLU A 134 16.99 1.23 4.77
N GLU A 135 16.86 1.39 3.47
CA GLU A 135 17.85 2.09 2.62
C GLU A 135 17.37 3.50 2.31
N PHE A 136 18.20 4.49 2.64
CA PHE A 136 17.92 5.88 2.29
C PHE A 136 18.40 6.18 0.87
N ILE A 137 17.48 6.70 0.06
CA ILE A 137 17.76 7.16 -1.30
C ILE A 137 17.79 8.67 -1.30
N ASP A 138 18.94 9.22 -1.62
CA ASP A 138 19.14 10.66 -1.81
C ASP A 138 18.94 11.04 -3.29
N GLY A 139 18.27 12.16 -3.52
CA GLY A 139 18.03 12.63 -4.88
C GLY A 139 17.16 13.89 -4.92
N PRO A 140 17.16 14.58 -6.04
CA PRO A 140 16.33 15.75 -6.26
C PRO A 140 14.87 15.34 -6.54
N GLY A 141 13.93 16.22 -6.23
CA GLY A 141 12.51 16.03 -6.55
C GLY A 141 11.66 15.65 -5.34
N HIS A 142 10.49 15.13 -5.62
CA HIS A 142 9.59 14.64 -4.58
C HIS A 142 10.12 13.33 -3.99
N ALA A 143 9.82 13.05 -2.73
CA ALA A 143 10.32 11.85 -2.06
C ALA A 143 9.95 10.55 -2.80
N GLU A 144 8.71 10.45 -3.27
CA GLU A 144 8.24 9.31 -4.07
C GLU A 144 9.01 9.21 -5.39
N GLU A 145 9.12 10.33 -6.11
CA GLU A 145 9.82 10.43 -7.40
C GLU A 145 11.29 10.00 -7.27
N THR A 146 11.96 10.39 -6.20
CA THR A 146 13.35 10.00 -5.92
C THR A 146 13.50 8.49 -5.85
N ILE A 147 12.59 7.80 -5.12
CA ILE A 147 12.65 6.34 -5.00
C ILE A 147 12.27 5.67 -6.33
N PHE A 148 11.22 6.12 -7.02
CA PHE A 148 10.82 5.57 -8.31
C PHE A 148 11.96 5.68 -9.32
N ASN A 149 12.58 6.85 -9.44
CA ASN A 149 13.71 7.07 -10.34
C ASN A 149 14.94 6.20 -10.00
N TYR A 150 15.15 5.91 -8.71
CA TYR A 150 16.21 4.99 -8.28
C TYR A 150 15.89 3.57 -8.72
N LEU A 151 14.67 3.10 -8.48
CA LEU A 151 14.24 1.75 -8.83
C LEU A 151 14.18 1.54 -10.35
N ASP A 152 13.76 2.55 -11.11
CA ASP A 152 13.68 2.51 -12.57
C ASP A 152 15.06 2.39 -13.25
N LYS A 153 16.10 2.96 -12.66
CA LYS A 153 17.47 2.75 -13.13
C LYS A 153 17.94 1.29 -12.98
N HIS A 154 17.21 0.50 -12.22
CA HIS A 154 17.46 -0.90 -11.94
C HIS A 154 16.22 -1.76 -12.24
N GLU A 155 15.47 -1.42 -13.32
CA GLU A 155 14.16 -1.99 -13.68
C GLU A 155 14.10 -3.52 -13.67
N ASP A 156 15.17 -4.18 -14.13
CA ASP A 156 15.22 -5.65 -14.23
C ASP A 156 15.34 -6.34 -12.86
N THR A 157 15.45 -5.57 -11.78
CA THR A 157 15.75 -6.13 -10.46
C THR A 157 14.70 -5.83 -9.40
N TRP A 158 13.77 -4.89 -9.61
CA TRP A 158 12.84 -4.46 -8.58
C TRP A 158 11.36 -4.48 -9.03
N GLU A 159 10.53 -5.10 -8.23
CA GLU A 159 9.07 -5.04 -8.31
C GLU A 159 8.55 -4.27 -7.09
N ILE A 160 7.93 -3.12 -7.31
CA ILE A 160 7.35 -2.32 -6.22
C ILE A 160 6.09 -3.02 -5.71
N ILE A 161 6.01 -3.22 -4.40
CA ILE A 161 4.87 -3.90 -3.75
C ILE A 161 3.87 -2.88 -3.24
N ALA A 162 4.34 -1.92 -2.44
CA ALA A 162 3.51 -0.89 -1.83
C ALA A 162 4.36 0.29 -1.37
N GLY A 163 3.70 1.40 -1.07
CA GLY A 163 4.34 2.57 -0.49
C GLY A 163 3.39 3.43 0.32
N GLY A 164 3.98 4.26 1.15
CA GLY A 164 3.29 5.22 1.98
C GLY A 164 4.07 6.52 2.11
N THR A 165 3.34 7.62 2.26
CA THR A 165 3.88 8.96 2.32
C THR A 165 3.37 9.73 3.53
N SER A 166 4.17 10.63 4.08
CA SER A 166 3.78 11.48 5.21
C SER A 166 2.75 12.56 4.82
N ARG A 167 2.62 12.84 3.52
CA ARG A 167 1.69 13.81 2.94
C ARG A 167 0.95 13.21 1.76
N ASN A 168 -0.13 13.87 1.34
CA ASN A 168 -0.88 13.43 0.17
C ASN A 168 0.00 13.46 -1.08
N VAL A 169 -0.08 12.40 -1.88
CA VAL A 169 0.68 12.23 -3.12
C VAL A 169 0.38 13.38 -4.10
N CYS A 170 1.39 13.93 -4.74
CA CYS A 170 1.24 14.99 -5.73
C CYS A 170 0.48 14.48 -6.97
N ARG A 171 -0.48 15.28 -7.48
CA ARG A 171 -1.28 14.89 -8.65
C ARG A 171 -0.52 14.93 -9.96
N GLU A 172 0.37 15.92 -10.09
CA GLU A 172 1.01 16.20 -11.38
C GLU A 172 2.25 15.34 -11.61
N THR A 173 2.98 15.01 -10.53
CA THR A 173 4.24 14.28 -10.62
C THR A 173 4.13 12.86 -10.12
N CYS A 174 3.79 12.67 -8.82
CA CYS A 174 3.91 11.36 -8.18
C CYS A 174 2.74 10.42 -8.53
N ALA A 175 1.52 10.93 -8.69
CA ALA A 175 0.38 10.09 -9.04
C ALA A 175 0.51 9.42 -10.42
N PRO A 176 0.98 10.10 -11.49
CA PRO A 176 1.31 9.44 -12.76
C PRO A 176 2.40 8.37 -12.63
N LEU A 177 3.43 8.58 -11.82
CA LEU A 177 4.47 7.57 -11.56
C LEU A 177 3.88 6.34 -10.89
N VAL A 178 3.10 6.52 -9.82
CA VAL A 178 2.39 5.42 -9.15
C VAL A 178 1.56 4.60 -10.14
N GLN A 179 0.80 5.27 -11.02
CA GLN A 179 -0.03 4.61 -12.03
C GLN A 179 0.81 3.95 -13.13
N GLY A 180 1.93 4.56 -13.54
CA GLY A 180 2.87 4.01 -14.52
C GLY A 180 3.44 2.67 -14.06
N HIS A 181 3.72 2.52 -12.77
CA HIS A 181 4.12 1.26 -12.15
C HIS A 181 2.97 0.29 -11.86
N ARG A 182 1.78 0.53 -12.41
CA ARG A 182 0.57 -0.28 -12.22
C ARG A 182 0.14 -0.40 -10.75
N LEU A 183 0.51 0.58 -9.94
CA LEU A 183 0.07 0.68 -8.55
C LEU A 183 -1.23 1.50 -8.49
N GLU A 184 -2.05 1.21 -7.50
CA GLU A 184 -3.25 1.99 -7.19
C GLU A 184 -3.03 2.88 -5.98
N LEU A 185 -3.52 4.12 -6.05
CA LEU A 185 -3.62 5.00 -4.89
C LEU A 185 -4.74 4.52 -3.99
N THR A 186 -4.46 4.34 -2.71
CA THR A 186 -5.38 3.69 -1.77
C THR A 186 -5.35 4.33 -0.38
N GLY A 187 -6.29 3.95 0.45
CA GLY A 187 -6.37 4.34 1.84
C GLY A 187 -7.46 5.33 2.18
N PRO A 188 -7.53 5.72 3.45
CA PRO A 188 -8.47 6.73 3.89
C PRO A 188 -8.21 8.05 3.16
N LYS A 189 -9.27 8.76 2.84
CA LYS A 189 -9.18 10.07 2.19
C LYS A 189 -8.73 11.13 3.18
N PHE A 190 -7.65 11.80 2.86
CA PHE A 190 -7.13 12.91 3.63
C PHE A 190 -7.48 14.24 2.96
N ARG A 191 -7.90 15.22 3.74
CA ARG A 191 -8.04 16.58 3.22
C ARG A 191 -6.68 17.07 2.71
N GLY A 192 -6.65 17.64 1.52
CA GLY A 192 -5.45 18.12 0.87
C GLY A 192 -5.70 19.36 0.04
N ARG A 193 -4.63 19.94 -0.49
CA ARG A 193 -4.68 21.04 -1.46
C ARG A 193 -5.15 20.50 -2.81
N ALA A 194 -5.60 21.39 -3.69
CA ALA A 194 -6.10 21.01 -5.02
C ALA A 194 -5.05 20.29 -5.89
N ASP A 195 -3.78 20.60 -5.67
CA ASP A 195 -2.62 19.99 -6.35
C ASP A 195 -2.22 18.60 -5.78
N LYS A 196 -2.92 18.09 -4.78
CA LYS A 196 -2.65 16.81 -4.14
C LYS A 196 -3.81 15.83 -4.33
N THR A 197 -3.49 14.52 -4.41
CA THR A 197 -4.50 13.47 -4.31
C THR A 197 -5.06 13.42 -2.89
N PRO A 198 -6.22 12.80 -2.66
CA PRO A 198 -6.68 12.56 -1.30
C PRO A 198 -5.96 11.37 -0.62
N TYR A 199 -4.95 10.78 -1.23
CA TYR A 199 -4.31 9.54 -0.78
C TYR A 199 -2.85 9.75 -0.38
N ARG A 200 -2.39 8.94 0.59
CA ARG A 200 -1.00 8.86 1.07
C ARG A 200 -0.40 7.48 0.93
N MET A 201 -1.12 6.57 0.32
CA MET A 201 -0.71 5.17 0.17
C MET A 201 -0.93 4.70 -1.26
N PHE A 202 -0.13 3.74 -1.68
CA PHE A 202 -0.28 3.06 -2.96
C PHE A 202 0.25 1.63 -2.86
N GLN A 203 -0.26 0.76 -3.73
CA GLN A 203 0.07 -0.66 -3.70
C GLN A 203 -0.22 -1.32 -5.04
N ILE A 204 0.32 -2.53 -5.26
CA ILE A 204 -0.15 -3.35 -6.37
C ILE A 204 -1.63 -3.70 -6.19
N PRO A 205 -2.44 -3.65 -7.28
CA PRO A 205 -3.86 -4.01 -7.23
C PRO A 205 -4.06 -5.41 -6.67
N GLY A 206 -4.98 -5.55 -5.72
CA GLY A 206 -5.29 -6.84 -5.11
C GLY A 206 -4.27 -7.33 -4.06
N LEU A 207 -3.31 -6.51 -3.66
CA LEU A 207 -2.46 -6.78 -2.52
C LEU A 207 -3.25 -6.51 -1.23
N GLY A 208 -4.01 -7.51 -0.79
CA GLY A 208 -4.64 -7.57 0.52
C GLY A 208 -4.22 -8.87 1.19
N HIS A 209 -3.65 -8.79 2.35
CA HIS A 209 -3.31 -9.96 3.17
C HIS A 209 -4.32 -10.15 4.28
#